data_6eb35d2965518beb468f6c55601b7f42
#
_entry.id   6eb35d2965518beb468f6c55601b7f42
#
_cell.length_a   1.000
_cell.length_b   1.000
_cell.length_c   1.000
_cell.angle_alpha   90.00
_cell.angle_beta   90.00
_cell.angle_gamma   90.00
#
_symmetry.space_group_name_H-M   'P 1'
#
loop_
_entity.id
_entity.type
_entity.pdbx_description
1 polymer ?
#
loop_
_entity_poly.entity_id
_entity_poly.type
_entity_poly.pdbx_seq_one_letter_code
_entity_poly.pdbx_strand_id
1 'polypeptide(L)'
;DRGQMHMRHPDLPDLQFNPDDADDQNRFLEWSAPLMPENRAKSARLIRAAECGLTDTDYPSVSIGNLSSHRAVSQKLGRDLSALRWRANIWLDGLAPWEEFDWIGRIIEIGKVQFEICERVQRCLATTANPETGRRDADTLGILQTWDHQDFCVYARVLNTGTIHLNDSAKAPNP
;
A
#
# COMPACT_ATOMS: atom_id res chain seq x y z
N ASP A 1 -22.99 0.68 11.11
CA ASP A 1 -23.04 -0.59 11.85
C ASP A 1 -21.61 -1.16 11.95
N ARG A 2 -21.13 -1.34 13.19
CA ARG A 2 -19.82 -1.95 13.45
C ARG A 2 -19.96 -3.45 13.21
N GLY A 3 -19.62 -3.92 12.02
CA GLY A 3 -19.65 -5.35 11.69
C GLY A 3 -20.05 -5.65 10.25
N GLN A 4 -20.61 -4.70 9.52
CA GLN A 4 -20.95 -4.88 8.12
C GLN A 4 -19.83 -4.39 7.20
N MET A 5 -19.40 -5.21 6.26
CA MET A 5 -18.47 -4.86 5.21
C MET A 5 -19.22 -4.68 3.88
N HIS A 6 -18.80 -3.71 3.09
CA HIS A 6 -19.34 -3.44 1.76
C HIS A 6 -18.24 -3.68 0.74
N MET A 7 -18.51 -4.59 -0.20
CA MET A 7 -17.61 -4.91 -1.32
C MET A 7 -18.23 -4.43 -2.61
N ARG A 8 -17.40 -3.82 -3.45
CA ARG A 8 -17.79 -3.35 -4.79
C ARG A 8 -16.78 -3.80 -5.81
N HIS A 9 -17.26 -4.21 -6.96
CA HIS A 9 -16.44 -4.53 -8.12
C HIS A 9 -17.23 -4.18 -9.39
N PRO A 10 -16.60 -3.60 -10.44
CA PRO A 10 -17.31 -3.17 -11.65
C PRO A 10 -18.15 -4.27 -12.33
N ASP A 11 -17.67 -5.51 -12.27
CA ASP A 11 -18.26 -6.65 -12.98
C ASP A 11 -19.10 -7.57 -12.06
N LEU A 12 -19.28 -7.22 -10.78
CA LEU A 12 -20.02 -8.02 -9.81
C LEU A 12 -21.07 -7.17 -9.08
N PRO A 13 -22.19 -7.77 -8.63
CA PRO A 13 -23.13 -7.09 -7.76
C PRO A 13 -22.46 -6.61 -6.46
N ASP A 14 -22.89 -5.46 -5.94
CA ASP A 14 -22.47 -5.01 -4.62
C ASP A 14 -22.81 -6.09 -3.57
N LEU A 15 -21.88 -6.37 -2.68
CA LEU A 15 -22.08 -7.29 -1.57
C LEU A 15 -21.96 -6.56 -0.24
N GLN A 16 -22.97 -6.73 0.59
CA GLN A 16 -22.93 -6.37 2.01
C GLN A 16 -22.97 -7.66 2.84
N PHE A 17 -22.04 -7.81 3.76
CA PHE A 17 -21.92 -9.02 4.58
C PHE A 17 -21.29 -8.73 5.94
N ASN A 18 -21.58 -9.59 6.91
CA ASN A 18 -20.94 -9.61 8.19
C ASN A 18 -19.82 -10.69 8.20
N PRO A 19 -18.55 -10.34 8.33
CA PRO A 19 -17.44 -11.30 8.27
C PRO A 19 -17.40 -12.28 9.46
N ASP A 20 -18.20 -12.06 10.51
CA ASP A 20 -18.31 -12.93 11.66
C ASP A 20 -19.52 -13.91 11.60
N ASP A 21 -20.38 -13.76 10.59
CA ASP A 21 -21.51 -14.64 10.33
C ASP A 21 -21.13 -15.72 9.30
N ALA A 22 -21.41 -16.99 9.60
CA ALA A 22 -20.96 -18.12 8.78
C ALA A 22 -21.62 -18.16 7.40
N ASP A 23 -22.90 -17.79 7.29
CA ASP A 23 -23.62 -17.76 6.02
C ASP A 23 -23.12 -16.60 5.14
N ASP A 24 -22.87 -15.46 5.75
CA ASP A 24 -22.30 -14.29 5.09
C ASP A 24 -20.84 -14.54 4.64
N GLN A 25 -20.04 -15.29 5.40
CA GLN A 25 -18.72 -15.74 4.95
C GLN A 25 -18.80 -16.57 3.68
N ASN A 26 -19.74 -17.52 3.60
CA ASN A 26 -19.94 -18.31 2.38
C ASN A 26 -20.36 -17.45 1.20
N ARG A 27 -21.27 -16.49 1.40
CA ARG A 27 -21.67 -15.53 0.37
C ARG A 27 -20.48 -14.70 -0.15
N PHE A 28 -19.59 -14.26 0.74
CA PHE A 28 -18.37 -13.56 0.32
C PHE A 28 -17.43 -14.45 -0.48
N LEU A 29 -17.24 -15.71 -0.07
CA LEU A 29 -16.38 -16.66 -0.80
C LEU A 29 -16.92 -16.93 -2.20
N GLU A 30 -18.23 -17.10 -2.36
CA GLU A 30 -18.89 -17.25 -3.65
C GLU A 30 -18.74 -15.98 -4.51
N TRP A 31 -18.99 -14.81 -3.92
CA TRP A 31 -18.87 -13.52 -4.59
C TRP A 31 -17.43 -13.26 -5.10
N SER A 32 -16.43 -13.62 -4.30
CA SER A 32 -15.03 -13.37 -4.64
C SER A 32 -14.42 -14.42 -5.58
N ALA A 33 -15.04 -15.60 -5.70
CA ALA A 33 -14.52 -16.71 -6.48
C ALA A 33 -14.21 -16.37 -7.95
N PRO A 34 -15.04 -15.60 -8.69
CA PRO A 34 -14.74 -15.18 -10.05
C PRO A 34 -13.53 -14.26 -10.19
N LEU A 35 -13.13 -13.59 -9.10
CA LEU A 35 -12.00 -12.66 -9.07
C LEU A 35 -10.65 -13.39 -8.87
N MET A 36 -10.69 -14.66 -8.49
CA MET A 36 -9.49 -15.46 -8.27
C MET A 36 -8.91 -15.96 -9.59
N PRO A 37 -7.58 -15.89 -9.79
CA PRO A 37 -6.93 -16.47 -10.93
C PRO A 37 -7.19 -17.98 -11.02
N GLU A 38 -7.46 -18.49 -12.22
CA GLU A 38 -7.75 -19.91 -12.45
C GLU A 38 -6.61 -20.85 -12.02
N ASN A 39 -5.37 -20.39 -12.13
CA ASN A 39 -4.16 -21.14 -11.80
C ASN A 39 -3.73 -21.01 -10.32
N ARG A 40 -4.59 -20.51 -9.45
CA ARG A 40 -4.34 -20.39 -8.01
C ARG A 40 -5.43 -21.03 -7.19
N ALA A 41 -5.08 -21.48 -5.98
CA ALA A 41 -6.05 -21.94 -5.01
C ALA A 41 -7.06 -20.81 -4.69
N LYS A 42 -8.33 -21.16 -4.68
CA LYS A 42 -9.41 -20.25 -4.29
C LYS A 42 -9.38 -20.02 -2.77
N SER A 43 -9.92 -18.90 -2.33
CA SER A 43 -10.13 -18.62 -0.92
C SER A 43 -11.03 -19.70 -0.30
N ALA A 44 -10.59 -20.32 0.79
CA ALA A 44 -11.31 -21.42 1.43
C ALA A 44 -12.13 -20.97 2.64
N ARG A 45 -11.73 -19.88 3.30
CA ARG A 45 -12.39 -19.36 4.50
C ARG A 45 -11.95 -17.93 4.81
N LEU A 46 -12.78 -17.21 5.55
CA LEU A 46 -12.39 -15.97 6.24
C LEU A 46 -11.87 -16.35 7.62
N ILE A 47 -10.83 -15.65 8.03
CA ILE A 47 -10.29 -15.75 9.39
C ILE A 47 -10.12 -14.36 9.96
N ARG A 48 -10.43 -14.19 11.24
CA ARG A 48 -10.11 -12.96 11.94
C ARG A 48 -8.59 -12.94 12.21
N ALA A 49 -7.91 -11.87 11.79
CA ALA A 49 -6.54 -11.68 12.20
C ALA A 49 -6.48 -11.53 13.73
N ALA A 50 -5.45 -12.13 14.33
CA ALA A 50 -5.16 -11.93 15.73
C ALA A 50 -4.74 -10.45 15.97
N GLU A 51 -4.20 -10.13 17.12
CA GLU A 51 -3.99 -8.79 17.67
C GLU A 51 -2.99 -7.88 16.88
N CYS A 52 -2.60 -8.24 15.67
CA CYS A 52 -1.69 -7.45 14.83
C CYS A 52 -2.40 -6.81 13.64
N GLY A 53 -1.89 -5.67 13.15
CA GLY A 53 -2.32 -5.07 11.91
C GLY A 53 -2.07 -6.00 10.70
N LEU A 54 -2.89 -5.85 9.65
CA LEU A 54 -2.69 -6.56 8.37
C LEU A 54 -1.64 -5.80 7.55
N THR A 55 -0.38 -6.10 7.82
CA THR A 55 0.78 -5.52 7.13
C THR A 55 1.57 -6.62 6.42
N ASP A 56 2.33 -6.25 5.38
CA ASP A 56 3.20 -7.19 4.65
C ASP A 56 4.52 -7.47 5.41
N THR A 57 4.69 -6.89 6.60
CA THR A 57 5.83 -7.06 7.48
C THR A 57 5.44 -7.88 8.72
N ASP A 58 6.41 -8.46 9.39
CA ASP A 58 6.22 -9.19 10.66
C ASP A 58 6.05 -8.27 11.88
N TYR A 59 6.04 -6.96 11.66
CA TYR A 59 5.77 -5.90 12.65
C TYR A 59 4.69 -4.95 12.12
N PRO A 60 3.96 -4.23 13.01
CA PRO A 60 3.02 -3.20 12.60
C PRO A 60 3.75 -2.07 11.85
N SER A 61 3.48 -1.94 10.56
CA SER A 61 4.13 -0.95 9.70
C SER A 61 3.15 -0.04 9.00
N VAL A 62 3.63 1.14 8.64
CA VAL A 62 3.01 2.04 7.67
C VAL A 62 4.00 2.26 6.52
N SER A 63 3.49 2.47 5.32
CA SER A 63 4.33 2.76 4.15
C SER A 63 4.34 4.26 3.87
N ILE A 64 5.54 4.81 3.69
CA ILE A 64 5.79 6.22 3.39
C ILE A 64 6.34 6.32 1.97
N GLY A 65 5.63 7.06 1.11
CA GLY A 65 6.02 7.31 -0.27
C GLY A 65 6.50 8.74 -0.48
N ASN A 66 7.36 8.91 -1.48
CA ASN A 66 7.90 10.19 -1.91
C ASN A 66 7.28 10.59 -3.25
N LEU A 67 6.61 11.74 -3.28
CA LEU A 67 5.99 12.26 -4.52
C LEU A 67 7.02 12.60 -5.60
N SER A 68 8.24 12.95 -5.24
CA SER A 68 9.29 13.20 -6.23
C SER A 68 9.77 11.90 -6.89
N SER A 69 9.90 10.80 -6.12
CA SER A 69 10.14 9.46 -6.66
C SER A 69 9.00 9.02 -7.59
N HIS A 70 7.75 9.29 -7.19
CA HIS A 70 6.57 8.99 -8.02
C HIS A 70 6.59 9.79 -9.35
N ARG A 71 6.90 11.08 -9.29
CA ARG A 71 7.05 11.92 -10.50
C ARG A 71 8.17 11.41 -11.41
N ALA A 72 9.31 10.98 -10.85
CA ALA A 72 10.41 10.40 -11.62
C ALA A 72 9.99 9.13 -12.37
N VAL A 73 9.23 8.24 -11.72
CA VAL A 73 8.69 7.02 -12.37
C VAL A 73 7.71 7.39 -13.48
N SER A 74 6.74 8.29 -13.23
CA SER A 74 5.77 8.77 -14.22
C SER A 74 6.46 9.39 -15.44
N GLN A 75 7.43 10.26 -15.18
CA GLN A 75 8.21 10.93 -16.23
C GLN A 75 8.99 9.91 -17.09
N LYS A 76 9.66 8.95 -16.46
CA LYS A 76 10.43 7.92 -17.18
C LYS A 76 9.52 6.97 -17.98
N LEU A 77 8.30 6.72 -17.50
CA LEU A 77 7.31 5.94 -18.23
C LEU A 77 6.66 6.75 -19.38
N GLY A 78 6.84 8.07 -19.41
CA GLY A 78 6.27 8.94 -20.44
C GLY A 78 4.77 9.21 -20.29
N ARG A 79 4.19 8.94 -19.12
CA ARG A 79 2.77 9.20 -18.81
C ARG A 79 2.53 9.36 -17.33
N ASP A 80 1.46 10.04 -16.97
CA ASP A 80 1.02 10.15 -15.59
C ASP A 80 0.55 8.79 -15.04
N LEU A 81 1.00 8.49 -13.84
CA LEU A 81 0.56 7.32 -13.07
C LEU A 81 -0.28 7.78 -11.88
N SER A 82 -1.28 7.01 -11.53
CA SER A 82 -1.96 7.19 -10.26
C SER A 82 -1.05 6.76 -9.10
N ALA A 83 -0.86 7.63 -8.12
CA ALA A 83 -0.10 7.33 -6.90
C ALA A 83 -0.75 6.19 -6.08
N LEU A 84 -2.05 5.94 -6.26
CA LEU A 84 -2.77 4.85 -5.60
C LEU A 84 -2.22 3.45 -5.94
N ARG A 85 -1.47 3.30 -7.05
CA ARG A 85 -0.81 2.04 -7.42
C ARG A 85 0.17 1.56 -6.35
N TRP A 86 0.80 2.51 -5.66
CA TRP A 86 1.80 2.21 -4.65
C TRP A 86 1.21 1.84 -3.30
N ARG A 87 -0.08 2.15 -3.07
CA ARG A 87 -0.80 1.84 -1.83
C ARG A 87 -0.06 2.35 -0.58
N ALA A 88 0.62 3.49 -0.71
CA ALA A 88 1.30 4.13 0.40
C ALA A 88 0.28 4.74 1.37
N ASN A 89 0.58 4.68 2.67
CA ASN A 89 -0.25 5.26 3.72
C ASN A 89 0.01 6.76 3.88
N ILE A 90 1.27 7.18 3.76
CA ILE A 90 1.70 8.56 3.95
C ILE A 90 2.49 8.98 2.70
N TRP A 91 2.26 10.19 2.24
CA TRP A 91 3.01 10.76 1.14
C TRP A 91 3.75 12.02 1.58
N LEU A 92 5.04 12.07 1.27
CA LEU A 92 5.90 13.23 1.47
C LEU A 92 6.14 13.94 0.14
N ASP A 93 6.21 15.27 0.19
CA ASP A 93 6.57 16.11 -0.96
C ASP A 93 7.78 17.00 -0.59
N GLY A 94 8.45 17.54 -1.61
CA GLY A 94 9.59 18.44 -1.42
C GLY A 94 10.94 17.76 -1.22
N LEU A 95 11.02 16.43 -1.33
CA LEU A 95 12.26 15.65 -1.26
C LEU A 95 12.88 15.47 -2.66
N ALA A 96 14.16 15.14 -2.72
CA ALA A 96 14.76 14.59 -3.93
C ALA A 96 14.18 13.19 -4.23
N PRO A 97 14.15 12.74 -5.52
CA PRO A 97 13.77 11.36 -5.82
C PRO A 97 14.67 10.36 -5.09
N TRP A 98 14.06 9.36 -4.47
CA TRP A 98 14.69 8.26 -3.73
C TRP A 98 15.36 8.66 -2.40
N GLU A 99 15.28 9.91 -1.98
CA GLU A 99 15.87 10.39 -0.73
C GLU A 99 15.35 9.62 0.50
N GLU A 100 14.10 9.16 0.46
CA GLU A 100 13.50 8.33 1.51
C GLU A 100 14.29 7.03 1.77
N PHE A 101 15.07 6.54 0.81
CA PHE A 101 15.89 5.34 0.98
C PHE A 101 17.12 5.56 1.84
N ASP A 102 17.62 6.79 1.92
CA ASP A 102 18.78 7.14 2.75
C ASP A 102 18.43 7.22 4.24
N TRP A 103 17.13 7.14 4.56
CA TRP A 103 16.66 7.24 5.93
C TRP A 103 16.50 5.88 6.64
N ILE A 104 16.83 4.77 5.98
CA ILE A 104 16.73 3.43 6.59
C ILE A 104 17.60 3.34 7.83
N GLY A 105 17.01 2.83 8.94
CA GLY A 105 17.62 2.76 10.26
C GLY A 105 17.58 4.08 11.04
N ARG A 106 16.92 5.12 10.51
CA ARG A 106 16.83 6.43 11.14
C ARG A 106 15.40 6.76 11.57
N ILE A 107 15.26 7.75 12.46
CA ILE A 107 13.98 8.25 12.91
C ILE A 107 13.68 9.57 12.21
N ILE A 108 12.47 9.69 11.68
CA ILE A 108 11.92 10.94 11.16
C ILE A 108 10.76 11.39 12.05
N GLU A 109 10.39 12.65 11.96
CA GLU A 109 9.24 13.22 12.64
C GLU A 109 8.27 13.82 11.62
N ILE A 110 6.98 13.46 11.68
CA ILE A 110 5.91 14.10 10.91
C ILE A 110 4.92 14.69 11.90
N GLY A 111 4.79 16.02 11.91
CA GLY A 111 4.05 16.72 12.96
C GLY A 111 4.69 16.45 14.32
N LYS A 112 4.03 15.67 15.18
CA LYS A 112 4.52 15.25 16.51
C LYS A 112 4.73 13.74 16.62
N VAL A 113 4.58 13.03 15.52
CA VAL A 113 4.70 11.57 15.48
C VAL A 113 6.06 11.18 14.94
N GLN A 114 6.73 10.27 15.64
CA GLN A 114 8.02 9.73 15.27
C GLN A 114 7.86 8.38 14.56
N PHE A 115 8.64 8.20 13.51
CA PHE A 115 8.65 7.01 12.68
C PHE A 115 10.09 6.52 12.53
N GLU A 116 10.33 5.26 12.88
CA GLU A 116 11.57 4.56 12.54
C GLU A 116 11.44 4.01 11.12
N ILE A 117 12.31 4.42 10.22
CA ILE A 117 12.36 3.90 8.85
C ILE A 117 13.10 2.57 8.87
N CYS A 118 12.38 1.48 8.53
CA CYS A 118 12.90 0.13 8.71
C CYS A 118 13.54 -0.43 7.44
N GLU A 119 12.87 -0.37 6.30
CA GLU A 119 13.30 -1.00 5.07
C GLU A 119 12.58 -0.43 3.84
N ARG A 120 13.11 -0.72 2.64
CA ARG A 120 12.46 -0.40 1.38
C ARG A 120 11.28 -1.34 1.13
N VAL A 121 10.26 -0.85 0.44
CA VAL A 121 9.13 -1.68 0.04
C VAL A 121 9.38 -2.27 -1.34
N GLN A 122 9.74 -3.55 -1.41
CA GLN A 122 9.87 -4.25 -2.69
C GLN A 122 8.49 -4.38 -3.35
N ARG A 123 8.41 -4.06 -4.63
CA ARG A 123 7.16 -4.05 -5.39
C ARG A 123 6.94 -5.33 -6.16
N CYS A 124 5.68 -5.72 -6.21
CA CYS A 124 5.21 -6.85 -7.00
C CYS A 124 4.33 -6.39 -8.18
N LEU A 125 3.87 -7.33 -8.97
CA LEU A 125 3.01 -7.08 -10.14
C LEU A 125 1.68 -6.35 -9.80
N ALA A 126 1.29 -6.21 -8.54
CA ALA A 126 0.09 -5.46 -8.17
C ALA A 126 0.19 -3.97 -8.59
N THR A 127 1.40 -3.39 -8.57
CA THR A 127 1.61 -1.98 -8.97
C THR A 127 1.44 -1.73 -10.46
N THR A 128 1.46 -2.78 -11.29
CA THR A 128 1.23 -2.68 -12.75
C THR A 128 -0.25 -2.50 -13.09
N ALA A 129 -1.16 -2.81 -12.14
CA ALA A 129 -2.59 -2.69 -12.36
C ALA A 129 -3.07 -1.24 -12.16
N ASN A 130 -3.97 -0.81 -13.04
CA ASN A 130 -4.67 0.46 -12.92
C ASN A 130 -5.66 0.40 -11.74
N PRO A 131 -5.60 1.33 -10.76
CA PRO A 131 -6.48 1.30 -9.59
C PRO A 131 -7.98 1.42 -9.91
N GLU A 132 -8.33 2.01 -11.05
CA GLU A 132 -9.73 2.21 -11.44
C GLU A 132 -10.31 0.99 -12.16
N THR A 133 -9.49 0.30 -12.96
CA THR A 133 -9.97 -0.79 -13.84
C THR A 133 -9.50 -2.18 -13.39
N GLY A 134 -8.53 -2.27 -12.48
CA GLY A 134 -7.88 -3.51 -12.08
C GLY A 134 -7.01 -4.16 -13.17
N ARG A 135 -6.98 -3.62 -14.39
CA ARG A 135 -6.21 -4.18 -15.52
C ARG A 135 -4.77 -3.69 -15.48
N ARG A 136 -3.85 -4.57 -15.82
CA ARG A 136 -2.43 -4.20 -15.98
C ARG A 136 -2.26 -3.32 -17.21
N ASP A 137 -1.73 -2.12 -17.01
CA ASP A 137 -1.57 -1.12 -18.05
C ASP A 137 -0.23 -0.37 -17.99
N ALA A 138 0.62 -0.65 -17.00
CA ALA A 138 1.92 0.01 -16.84
C ALA A 138 2.99 -0.98 -16.37
N ASP A 139 4.17 -0.95 -16.98
CA ASP A 139 5.33 -1.74 -16.53
C ASP A 139 6.11 -1.00 -15.45
N THR A 140 5.51 -0.88 -14.27
CA THR A 140 6.12 -0.22 -13.12
C THR A 140 7.38 -0.92 -12.64
N LEU A 141 7.43 -2.26 -12.70
CA LEU A 141 8.59 -3.03 -12.25
C LEU A 141 9.78 -2.88 -13.21
N GLY A 142 9.54 -2.94 -14.53
CA GLY A 142 10.59 -2.72 -15.51
C GLY A 142 11.16 -1.30 -15.44
N ILE A 143 10.31 -0.30 -15.20
CA ILE A 143 10.78 1.07 -15.00
C ILE A 143 11.62 1.20 -13.73
N LEU A 144 11.19 0.65 -12.59
CA LEU A 144 11.98 0.67 -11.36
C LEU A 144 13.33 -0.02 -11.54
N GLN A 145 13.37 -1.13 -12.26
CA GLN A 145 14.61 -1.85 -12.56
C GLN A 145 15.65 -1.00 -13.31
N THR A 146 15.25 0.08 -13.98
CA THR A 146 16.18 1.01 -14.63
C THR A 146 16.96 1.90 -13.65
N TRP A 147 16.65 1.83 -12.35
CA TRP A 147 17.44 2.38 -11.24
C TRP A 147 18.10 1.27 -10.40
N ASP A 148 18.27 0.07 -10.97
CA ASP A 148 18.89 -1.10 -10.34
C ASP A 148 18.15 -1.63 -9.10
N HIS A 149 16.83 -1.34 -8.97
CA HIS A 149 15.99 -1.87 -7.90
C HIS A 149 14.53 -2.02 -8.37
N GLN A 150 13.71 -2.73 -7.60
CA GLN A 150 12.26 -2.81 -7.77
C GLN A 150 11.52 -2.29 -6.53
N ASP A 151 12.12 -1.35 -5.82
CA ASP A 151 11.58 -0.81 -4.58
C ASP A 151 10.89 0.54 -4.83
N PHE A 152 9.85 0.81 -4.06
CA PHE A 152 9.17 2.10 -4.03
C PHE A 152 8.49 2.29 -2.67
N CYS A 153 8.65 3.41 -2.02
CA CYS A 153 8.32 3.68 -0.62
C CYS A 153 9.30 3.00 0.37
N VAL A 154 9.14 3.37 1.62
CA VAL A 154 9.78 2.71 2.77
C VAL A 154 8.71 2.27 3.77
N TYR A 155 8.97 1.17 4.48
CA TYR A 155 8.20 0.80 5.66
C TYR A 155 8.74 1.53 6.88
N ALA A 156 7.82 1.99 7.72
CA ALA A 156 8.14 2.67 8.95
C ALA A 156 7.32 2.09 10.11
N ARG A 157 7.96 2.03 11.29
CA ARG A 157 7.32 1.73 12.56
C ARG A 157 6.95 3.01 13.27
N VAL A 158 5.72 3.12 13.75
CA VAL A 158 5.28 4.25 14.57
C VAL A 158 5.83 4.10 15.98
N LEU A 159 6.56 5.10 16.49
CA LEU A 159 7.22 5.01 17.79
C LEU A 159 6.41 5.63 18.94
N ASN A 160 5.50 6.55 18.64
CA ASN A 160 4.66 7.18 19.65
C ASN A 160 3.25 7.44 19.13
N THR A 161 2.29 7.48 20.03
CA THR A 161 0.90 7.82 19.71
C THR A 161 0.78 9.31 19.36
N GLY A 162 0.00 9.63 18.33
CA GLY A 162 -0.26 11.00 17.91
C GLY A 162 -1.19 11.07 16.72
N THR A 163 -1.45 12.28 16.27
CA THR A 163 -2.21 12.58 15.06
C THR A 163 -1.32 13.34 14.10
N ILE A 164 -1.34 12.95 12.85
CA ILE A 164 -0.74 13.70 11.74
C ILE A 164 -1.86 14.29 10.89
N HIS A 165 -1.62 15.46 10.33
CA HIS A 165 -2.56 16.18 9.48
C HIS A 165 -1.96 16.42 8.11
N LEU A 166 -2.83 16.66 7.14
CA LEU A 166 -2.40 17.07 5.81
C LEU A 166 -1.56 18.36 5.93
N ASN A 167 -0.41 18.39 5.27
CA ASN A 167 0.58 19.47 5.28
C ASN A 167 1.40 19.61 6.58
N ASP A 168 1.35 18.64 7.48
CA ASP A 168 2.34 18.59 8.56
C ASP A 168 3.75 18.47 7.96
N SER A 169 4.68 19.21 8.55
CA SER A 169 6.08 19.15 8.11
C SER A 169 6.71 17.82 8.51
N ALA A 170 7.43 17.19 7.56
CA ALA A 170 8.31 16.09 7.85
C ALA A 170 9.73 16.62 8.09
N LYS A 171 10.34 16.22 9.20
CA LYS A 171 11.75 16.50 9.48
C LYS A 171 12.58 15.29 9.10
N ALA A 172 13.45 15.47 8.10
CA ALA A 172 14.43 14.46 7.73
C ALA A 172 15.34 14.14 8.93
N PRO A 173 15.90 12.93 8.99
CA PRO A 173 16.85 12.60 10.05
C PRO A 173 18.07 13.51 9.96
N ASN A 174 18.60 13.88 11.10
CA ASN A 174 19.89 14.58 11.13
C ASN A 174 20.96 13.71 10.45
N PRO A 175 21.87 14.31 9.68
CA PRO A 175 22.96 13.58 8.99
C PRO A 175 23.83 12.78 9.95
#